data_12aaf48a55c22fecda87b20809c85760
#
_entry.id   12aaf48a55c22fecda87b20809c85760
#
_cell.length_a   1.000
_cell.length_b   1.000
_cell.length_c   1.000
_cell.angle_alpha   90.00
_cell.angle_beta   90.00
_cell.angle_gamma   90.00
#
_symmetry.space_group_name_H-M   'P 1'
#
loop_
_entity.id
_entity.type
_entity.pdbx_description
1 polymer ?
#
loop_
_entity_poly.entity_id
_entity_poly.type
_entity_poly.pdbx_seq_one_letter_code
_entity_poly.pdbx_strand_id
1 'polypeptide(L)'
;MLAKRALGNTGMEVSLLGLGTVKLGRNQDVKYPQSFKIPSDKEAATLIALAKDGGINLIDTAPAYGNSEQRLGKLLKGQRQDWLICTKVGEEFINGESRYNFSPVHTRKSVERSLRRLNTDVLDIVLIHSDGNDKEILQQYDTLNTLAELKKEGKIRAIGMSTKTVEGGLLAAAQGDVVMITWNLQYNDEIPVADYCHQHGKGVLIKKALASGHSTSSPKRGGHTSGNPIKQCFEMIFAHPGVSSAIVGTINPDHLRTNLSAVLAYN
;
A
#
# COMPACT_ATOMS: atom_id res chain seq x y z
N MET A 1 -15.44 -0.89 15.72
CA MET A 1 -14.82 -1.26 14.42
C MET A 1 -13.88 -0.14 13.99
N LEU A 2 -12.85 -0.45 13.22
CA LEU A 2 -11.91 0.55 12.73
C LEU A 2 -12.64 1.57 11.83
N ALA A 3 -12.38 2.88 12.04
CA ALA A 3 -12.95 3.94 11.22
C ALA A 3 -12.51 3.82 9.76
N LYS A 4 -13.35 4.33 8.86
CA LYS A 4 -13.06 4.42 7.44
C LYS A 4 -12.98 5.89 7.01
N ARG A 5 -12.19 6.16 5.98
CA ARG A 5 -12.08 7.46 5.34
C ARG A 5 -12.27 7.33 3.83
N ALA A 6 -12.80 8.34 3.22
CA ALA A 6 -12.86 8.43 1.78
C ALA A 6 -11.45 8.35 1.16
N LEU A 7 -11.29 7.59 0.09
CA LEU A 7 -10.08 7.56 -0.71
C LEU A 7 -10.15 8.66 -1.77
N GLY A 8 -9.97 9.90 -1.36
CA GLY A 8 -10.22 11.05 -2.21
C GLY A 8 -11.62 11.01 -2.82
N ASN A 9 -11.75 11.47 -4.07
CA ASN A 9 -13.00 11.48 -4.82
C ASN A 9 -13.27 10.19 -5.62
N THR A 10 -12.64 9.05 -5.23
CA THR A 10 -12.81 7.77 -5.96
C THR A 10 -14.13 7.06 -5.69
N GLY A 11 -14.93 7.52 -4.74
CA GLY A 11 -16.13 6.85 -4.26
C GLY A 11 -15.86 5.59 -3.42
N MET A 12 -14.61 5.32 -3.06
CA MET A 12 -14.24 4.21 -2.17
C MET A 12 -13.95 4.70 -0.75
N GLU A 13 -14.36 3.92 0.25
CA GLU A 13 -14.01 4.14 1.65
C GLU A 13 -13.03 3.05 2.11
N VAL A 14 -11.87 3.47 2.59
CA VAL A 14 -10.81 2.61 3.10
C VAL A 14 -10.71 2.71 4.61
N SER A 15 -10.44 1.58 5.27
CA SER A 15 -10.12 1.56 6.70
C SER A 15 -8.83 2.33 6.98
N LEU A 16 -8.71 2.93 8.16
CA LEU A 16 -7.50 3.67 8.56
C LEU A 16 -6.23 2.82 8.42
N LEU A 17 -6.30 1.50 8.66
CA LEU A 17 -5.22 0.58 8.36
C LEU A 17 -5.54 -0.25 7.12
N GLY A 18 -4.51 -0.50 6.29
CA GLY A 18 -4.51 -1.48 5.22
C GLY A 18 -3.49 -2.59 5.50
N LEU A 19 -3.76 -3.82 5.05
CA LEU A 19 -2.88 -4.96 5.20
C LEU A 19 -1.89 -5.05 4.03
N GLY A 20 -0.60 -4.81 4.31
CA GLY A 20 0.50 -4.98 3.34
C GLY A 20 0.94 -6.45 3.26
N THR A 21 1.11 -6.98 2.06
CA THR A 21 1.27 -8.42 1.82
C THR A 21 2.62 -8.83 1.23
N VAL A 22 3.65 -7.98 1.27
CA VAL A 22 5.02 -8.37 0.85
C VAL A 22 5.42 -9.68 1.51
N LYS A 23 5.27 -9.78 2.83
CA LYS A 23 5.68 -10.95 3.63
C LYS A 23 4.87 -12.23 3.36
N LEU A 24 3.77 -12.13 2.63
CA LEU A 24 3.02 -13.31 2.20
C LEU A 24 3.62 -14.00 0.98
N GLY A 25 4.48 -13.32 0.21
CA GLY A 25 5.01 -13.88 -1.02
C GLY A 25 6.50 -13.68 -1.27
N ARG A 26 7.17 -12.78 -0.54
CA ARG A 26 8.58 -12.42 -0.78
C ARG A 26 9.33 -12.25 0.55
N ASN A 27 10.47 -12.92 0.69
CA ASN A 27 11.38 -12.81 1.83
C ASN A 27 12.84 -12.54 1.43
N GLN A 28 13.10 -12.34 0.13
CA GLN A 28 14.41 -11.99 -0.41
C GLN A 28 14.43 -10.54 -0.86
N ASP A 29 15.59 -9.88 -0.70
CA ASP A 29 15.79 -8.47 -1.06
C ASP A 29 14.68 -7.55 -0.50
N VAL A 30 14.36 -7.72 0.78
CA VAL A 30 13.37 -6.94 1.53
C VAL A 30 14.03 -6.15 2.65
N LYS A 31 13.56 -4.90 2.86
CA LYS A 31 14.16 -3.96 3.83
C LYS A 31 13.57 -4.12 5.24
N TYR A 32 13.55 -5.33 5.78
CA TYR A 32 13.13 -5.59 7.16
C TYR A 32 14.35 -5.86 8.07
N PRO A 33 14.30 -5.45 9.35
CA PRO A 33 15.45 -5.61 10.26
C PRO A 33 15.78 -7.07 10.58
N GLN A 34 14.83 -7.97 10.42
CA GLN A 34 15.00 -9.40 10.68
C GLN A 34 14.50 -10.24 9.51
N SER A 35 15.20 -11.34 9.25
CA SER A 35 14.72 -12.36 8.31
C SER A 35 13.46 -13.01 8.83
N PHE A 36 12.62 -13.50 7.93
CA PHE A 36 11.39 -14.19 8.28
C PHE A 36 11.10 -15.31 7.27
N LYS A 37 10.34 -16.28 7.71
CA LYS A 37 9.79 -17.33 6.85
C LYS A 37 8.45 -16.88 6.29
N ILE A 38 8.20 -17.15 5.00
CA ILE A 38 6.88 -16.92 4.41
C ILE A 38 5.88 -17.84 5.11
N PRO A 39 4.76 -17.31 5.63
CA PRO A 39 3.78 -18.11 6.36
C PRO A 39 3.08 -19.10 5.43
N SER A 40 2.61 -20.21 5.98
CA SER A 40 1.73 -21.15 5.29
C SER A 40 0.41 -20.49 4.88
N ASP A 41 -0.36 -21.11 3.99
CA ASP A 41 -1.68 -20.58 3.58
C ASP A 41 -2.66 -20.56 4.77
N LYS A 42 -2.55 -21.49 5.71
CA LYS A 42 -3.36 -21.51 6.94
C LYS A 42 -3.05 -20.29 7.84
N GLU A 43 -1.77 -19.99 8.07
CA GLU A 43 -1.35 -18.82 8.85
C GLU A 43 -1.75 -17.52 8.17
N ALA A 44 -1.58 -17.44 6.85
CA ALA A 44 -2.00 -16.28 6.06
C ALA A 44 -3.53 -16.08 6.10
N ALA A 45 -4.32 -17.15 6.01
CA ALA A 45 -5.78 -17.11 6.16
C ALA A 45 -6.20 -16.61 7.55
N THR A 46 -5.54 -17.08 8.61
CA THR A 46 -5.78 -16.61 9.97
C THR A 46 -5.47 -15.11 10.12
N LEU A 47 -4.38 -14.64 9.51
CA LEU A 47 -4.01 -13.22 9.54
C LEU A 47 -5.03 -12.35 8.78
N ILE A 48 -5.51 -12.81 7.61
CA ILE A 48 -6.53 -12.13 6.82
C ILE A 48 -7.86 -12.07 7.58
N ALA A 49 -8.26 -13.17 8.22
CA ALA A 49 -9.46 -13.20 9.07
C ALA A 49 -9.35 -12.21 10.24
N LEU A 50 -8.22 -12.19 10.95
CA LEU A 50 -7.96 -11.22 12.02
C LEU A 50 -8.02 -9.77 11.52
N ALA A 51 -7.47 -9.49 10.33
CA ALA A 51 -7.53 -8.16 9.72
C ALA A 51 -8.98 -7.76 9.44
N LYS A 52 -9.78 -8.66 8.86
CA LYS A 52 -11.20 -8.45 8.58
C LYS A 52 -12.00 -8.20 9.84
N ASP A 53 -11.84 -9.04 10.88
CA ASP A 53 -12.51 -8.92 12.16
C ASP A 53 -12.13 -7.60 12.87
N GLY A 54 -10.89 -7.12 12.66
CA GLY A 54 -10.44 -5.80 13.12
C GLY A 54 -11.00 -4.63 12.32
N GLY A 55 -11.74 -4.87 11.23
CA GLY A 55 -12.35 -3.84 10.39
C GLY A 55 -11.46 -3.34 9.25
N ILE A 56 -10.34 -4.00 8.95
CA ILE A 56 -9.52 -3.70 7.77
C ILE A 56 -10.27 -4.17 6.52
N ASN A 57 -10.38 -3.29 5.52
CA ASN A 57 -10.98 -3.60 4.23
C ASN A 57 -10.04 -3.35 3.04
N LEU A 58 -8.81 -2.88 3.29
CA LEU A 58 -7.82 -2.59 2.25
C LEU A 58 -6.66 -3.59 2.33
N ILE A 59 -6.34 -4.24 1.20
CA ILE A 59 -5.15 -5.08 1.03
C ILE A 59 -4.23 -4.42 0.01
N ASP A 60 -2.94 -4.26 0.36
CA ASP A 60 -1.89 -3.81 -0.54
C ASP A 60 -0.99 -4.98 -0.96
N THR A 61 -0.88 -5.19 -2.26
CA THR A 61 -0.04 -6.21 -2.88
C THR A 61 0.70 -5.65 -4.11
N ALA A 62 1.50 -6.47 -4.79
CA ALA A 62 2.17 -6.13 -6.05
C ALA A 62 2.67 -7.40 -6.77
N PRO A 63 2.88 -7.34 -8.11
CA PRO A 63 3.62 -8.37 -8.84
C PRO A 63 5.02 -8.59 -8.29
N ALA A 64 5.68 -7.54 -7.80
CA ALA A 64 6.99 -7.58 -7.15
C ALA A 64 7.00 -8.30 -5.78
N TYR A 65 5.85 -8.67 -5.23
CA TYR A 65 5.76 -9.34 -3.92
C TYR A 65 5.76 -10.88 -4.07
N GLY A 66 6.53 -11.41 -5.03
CA GLY A 66 6.65 -12.85 -5.28
C GLY A 66 5.30 -13.48 -5.69
N ASN A 67 4.83 -14.45 -4.91
CA ASN A 67 3.56 -15.13 -5.19
C ASN A 67 2.37 -14.57 -4.39
N SER A 68 2.50 -13.36 -3.80
CA SER A 68 1.46 -12.77 -2.94
C SER A 68 0.10 -12.66 -3.66
N GLU A 69 0.07 -12.18 -4.92
CA GLU A 69 -1.17 -12.05 -5.68
C GLU A 69 -1.87 -13.40 -5.90
N GLN A 70 -1.12 -14.47 -6.29
CA GLN A 70 -1.70 -15.81 -6.48
C GLN A 70 -2.25 -16.38 -5.18
N ARG A 71 -1.57 -16.15 -4.06
CA ARG A 71 -2.04 -16.59 -2.74
C ARG A 71 -3.30 -15.84 -2.34
N LEU A 72 -3.34 -14.52 -2.53
CA LEU A 72 -4.53 -13.72 -2.24
C LEU A 72 -5.73 -14.16 -3.07
N GLY A 73 -5.56 -14.45 -4.36
CA GLY A 73 -6.64 -14.96 -5.22
C GLY A 73 -7.28 -16.25 -4.70
N LYS A 74 -6.49 -17.12 -4.04
CA LYS A 74 -6.99 -18.35 -3.37
C LYS A 74 -7.62 -18.04 -2.01
N LEU A 75 -6.94 -17.24 -1.18
CA LEU A 75 -7.31 -16.96 0.21
C LEU A 75 -8.57 -16.09 0.32
N LEU A 76 -8.82 -15.25 -0.70
CA LEU A 76 -10.00 -14.37 -0.76
C LEU A 76 -11.19 -14.98 -1.50
N LYS A 77 -11.11 -16.25 -1.90
CA LYS A 77 -12.24 -16.94 -2.56
C LYS A 77 -13.49 -16.89 -1.67
N GLY A 78 -14.60 -16.42 -2.25
CA GLY A 78 -15.88 -16.25 -1.56
C GLY A 78 -16.00 -15.00 -0.68
N GLN A 79 -14.95 -14.20 -0.58
CA GLN A 79 -14.95 -12.94 0.19
C GLN A 79 -14.23 -11.78 -0.54
N ARG A 80 -13.99 -11.90 -1.86
CA ARG A 80 -13.30 -10.86 -2.65
C ARG A 80 -14.01 -9.48 -2.56
N GLN A 81 -15.33 -9.47 -2.52
CA GLN A 81 -16.16 -8.28 -2.45
C GLN A 81 -16.03 -7.51 -1.12
N ASP A 82 -15.51 -8.14 -0.08
CA ASP A 82 -15.31 -7.51 1.22
C ASP A 82 -14.03 -6.67 1.29
N TRP A 83 -13.20 -6.74 0.23
CA TRP A 83 -11.88 -6.17 0.18
C TRP A 83 -11.69 -5.21 -0.98
N LEU A 84 -11.08 -4.07 -0.69
CA LEU A 84 -10.45 -3.21 -1.68
C LEU A 84 -9.00 -3.68 -1.87
N ILE A 85 -8.61 -3.99 -3.11
CA ILE A 85 -7.26 -4.46 -3.42
C ILE A 85 -6.49 -3.36 -4.14
N CYS A 86 -5.37 -2.96 -3.54
CA CYS A 86 -4.36 -2.12 -4.16
C CYS A 86 -3.24 -3.02 -4.69
N THR A 87 -3.04 -3.06 -5.99
CA THR A 87 -1.86 -3.70 -6.60
C THR A 87 -1.04 -2.70 -7.40
N LYS A 88 0.02 -3.15 -8.05
CA LYS A 88 0.99 -2.27 -8.70
C LYS A 88 1.39 -2.78 -10.06
N VAL A 89 2.04 -1.90 -10.85
CA VAL A 89 2.67 -2.20 -12.14
C VAL A 89 4.06 -1.57 -12.21
N GLY A 90 4.90 -2.03 -13.12
CA GLY A 90 6.22 -1.48 -13.37
C GLY A 90 7.34 -2.29 -12.75
N GLU A 91 7.24 -2.72 -11.50
CA GLU A 91 8.23 -3.58 -10.84
C GLU A 91 7.83 -5.05 -10.89
N GLU A 92 8.77 -5.89 -11.29
CA GLU A 92 8.70 -7.35 -11.21
C GLU A 92 9.83 -7.85 -10.31
N PHE A 93 9.61 -8.99 -9.63
CA PHE A 93 10.67 -9.68 -8.89
C PHE A 93 10.94 -11.03 -9.54
N ILE A 94 12.09 -11.16 -10.19
CA ILE A 94 12.45 -12.32 -11.00
C ILE A 94 13.85 -12.79 -10.60
N ASN A 95 13.97 -14.06 -10.23
CA ASN A 95 15.25 -14.68 -9.87
C ASN A 95 16.03 -13.95 -8.77
N GLY A 96 15.31 -13.40 -7.77
CA GLY A 96 15.93 -12.71 -6.64
C GLY A 96 16.23 -11.23 -6.88
N GLU A 97 15.85 -10.68 -8.03
CA GLU A 97 16.14 -9.29 -8.41
C GLU A 97 14.87 -8.51 -8.79
N SER A 98 14.82 -7.23 -8.42
CA SER A 98 13.79 -6.30 -8.90
C SER A 98 14.14 -5.81 -10.31
N ARG A 99 13.20 -5.93 -11.24
CA ARG A 99 13.30 -5.43 -12.62
C ARG A 99 12.15 -4.49 -12.90
N TYR A 100 12.44 -3.43 -13.65
CA TYR A 100 11.46 -2.38 -13.93
C TYR A 100 11.16 -2.28 -15.43
N ASN A 101 9.88 -2.17 -15.76
CA ASN A 101 9.42 -1.94 -17.12
C ASN A 101 8.12 -1.12 -17.10
N PHE A 102 8.21 0.12 -17.55
CA PHE A 102 7.12 1.09 -17.56
C PHE A 102 6.46 1.23 -18.94
N SER A 103 6.76 0.34 -19.90
CA SER A 103 6.14 0.41 -21.22
C SER A 103 4.64 0.12 -21.18
N PRO A 104 3.84 0.71 -22.09
CA PRO A 104 2.40 0.46 -22.20
C PRO A 104 2.05 -1.02 -22.36
N VAL A 105 2.81 -1.73 -23.19
CA VAL A 105 2.61 -3.17 -23.42
C VAL A 105 2.83 -3.99 -22.16
N HIS A 106 3.88 -3.68 -21.39
CA HIS A 106 4.13 -4.37 -20.12
C HIS A 106 3.07 -4.02 -19.08
N THR A 107 2.68 -2.75 -18.99
CA THR A 107 1.63 -2.27 -18.06
C THR A 107 0.33 -3.03 -18.27
N ARG A 108 -0.16 -3.12 -19.52
CA ARG A 108 -1.38 -3.86 -19.85
C ARG A 108 -1.27 -5.34 -19.48
N LYS A 109 -0.17 -6.00 -19.88
CA LYS A 109 0.09 -7.41 -19.51
C LYS A 109 0.15 -7.62 -18.00
N SER A 110 0.75 -6.69 -17.26
CA SER A 110 0.85 -6.77 -15.79
C SER A 110 -0.52 -6.70 -15.13
N VAL A 111 -1.38 -5.75 -15.54
CA VAL A 111 -2.76 -5.63 -15.05
C VAL A 111 -3.56 -6.90 -15.35
N GLU A 112 -3.54 -7.39 -16.57
CA GLU A 112 -4.26 -8.61 -16.95
C GLU A 112 -3.77 -9.85 -16.18
N ARG A 113 -2.48 -9.93 -15.91
CA ARG A 113 -1.91 -10.98 -15.07
C ARG A 113 -2.36 -10.85 -13.62
N SER A 114 -2.39 -9.63 -13.06
CA SER A 114 -2.88 -9.37 -11.69
C SER A 114 -4.35 -9.73 -11.53
N LEU A 115 -5.20 -9.41 -12.51
CA LEU A 115 -6.61 -9.84 -12.55
C LEU A 115 -6.73 -11.37 -12.46
N ARG A 116 -5.97 -12.11 -13.29
CA ARG A 116 -5.96 -13.58 -13.25
C ARG A 116 -5.44 -14.13 -11.93
N ARG A 117 -4.33 -13.59 -11.39
CA ARG A 117 -3.72 -14.04 -10.13
C ARG A 117 -4.62 -13.81 -8.93
N LEU A 118 -5.27 -12.67 -8.88
CA LEU A 118 -6.19 -12.26 -7.82
C LEU A 118 -7.60 -12.86 -7.99
N ASN A 119 -7.85 -13.55 -9.11
CA ASN A 119 -9.13 -14.18 -9.45
C ASN A 119 -10.29 -13.18 -9.34
N THR A 120 -10.17 -12.06 -10.06
CA THR A 120 -11.14 -10.96 -10.06
C THR A 120 -11.18 -10.29 -11.44
N ASP A 121 -12.32 -9.74 -11.81
CA ASP A 121 -12.49 -9.01 -13.07
C ASP A 121 -12.15 -7.53 -12.95
N VAL A 122 -12.05 -7.00 -11.71
CA VAL A 122 -11.79 -5.59 -11.44
C VAL A 122 -10.76 -5.44 -10.32
N LEU A 123 -9.77 -4.56 -10.53
CA LEU A 123 -8.83 -4.09 -9.50
C LEU A 123 -9.31 -2.76 -8.94
N ASP A 124 -9.36 -2.63 -7.61
CA ASP A 124 -9.85 -1.41 -6.99
C ASP A 124 -8.85 -0.27 -7.16
N ILE A 125 -7.57 -0.52 -6.92
CA ILE A 125 -6.50 0.48 -7.04
C ILE A 125 -5.31 -0.14 -7.75
N VAL A 126 -4.76 0.53 -8.77
CA VAL A 126 -3.51 0.15 -9.42
C VAL A 126 -2.54 1.33 -9.39
N LEU A 127 -1.38 1.12 -8.77
CA LEU A 127 -0.34 2.13 -8.66
C LEU A 127 0.87 1.78 -9.50
N ILE A 128 1.52 2.76 -10.10
CA ILE A 128 2.86 2.61 -10.64
C ILE A 128 3.83 2.39 -9.46
N HIS A 129 4.65 1.36 -9.52
CA HIS A 129 5.66 1.05 -8.50
C HIS A 129 7.00 1.66 -8.89
N SER A 130 7.34 2.79 -8.32
CA SER A 130 8.52 3.58 -8.71
C SER A 130 9.84 2.86 -8.44
N ASP A 131 10.79 3.02 -9.35
CA ASP A 131 12.22 2.71 -9.15
C ASP A 131 12.97 3.82 -8.39
N GLY A 132 12.40 5.04 -8.33
CA GLY A 132 12.96 6.25 -7.73
C GLY A 132 12.99 7.44 -8.70
N ASN A 133 12.85 7.19 -9.98
CA ASN A 133 12.83 8.21 -11.03
C ASN A 133 11.40 8.65 -11.35
N ASP A 134 10.64 9.03 -10.30
CA ASP A 134 9.19 9.29 -10.39
C ASP A 134 8.83 10.23 -11.53
N LYS A 135 9.55 11.36 -11.65
CA LYS A 135 9.30 12.38 -12.68
C LYS A 135 9.53 11.83 -14.08
N GLU A 136 10.63 11.11 -14.28
CA GLU A 136 10.94 10.49 -15.58
C GLU A 136 9.86 9.47 -15.96
N ILE A 137 9.43 8.63 -15.00
CA ILE A 137 8.36 7.65 -15.23
C ILE A 137 7.07 8.34 -15.71
N LEU A 138 6.68 9.44 -15.07
CA LEU A 138 5.44 10.15 -15.40
C LEU A 138 5.52 11.01 -16.66
N GLN A 139 6.72 11.45 -17.08
CA GLN A 139 6.90 12.34 -18.23
C GLN A 139 7.32 11.60 -19.50
N GLN A 140 8.04 10.48 -19.39
CA GLN A 140 8.62 9.80 -20.54
C GLN A 140 7.91 8.48 -20.91
N TYR A 141 7.15 7.90 -19.98
CA TYR A 141 6.43 6.66 -20.21
C TYR A 141 4.91 6.87 -20.14
N ASP A 142 4.20 6.22 -21.05
CA ASP A 142 2.73 6.25 -21.09
C ASP A 142 2.05 5.30 -20.10
N THR A 143 2.74 4.94 -19.02
CA THR A 143 2.24 3.99 -18.02
C THR A 143 0.92 4.46 -17.40
N LEU A 144 0.87 5.73 -16.95
CA LEU A 144 -0.32 6.27 -16.30
C LEU A 144 -1.48 6.43 -17.28
N ASN A 145 -1.22 6.85 -18.53
CA ASN A 145 -2.22 6.90 -19.58
C ASN A 145 -2.78 5.51 -19.91
N THR A 146 -1.91 4.49 -19.97
CA THR A 146 -2.34 3.10 -20.16
C THR A 146 -3.22 2.62 -19.02
N LEU A 147 -2.91 2.98 -17.77
CA LEU A 147 -3.79 2.69 -16.63
C LEU A 147 -5.13 3.43 -16.74
N ALA A 148 -5.14 4.67 -17.23
CA ALA A 148 -6.38 5.44 -17.46
C ALA A 148 -7.26 4.81 -18.55
N GLU A 149 -6.67 4.23 -19.60
CA GLU A 149 -7.40 3.45 -20.59
C GLU A 149 -8.03 2.19 -19.96
N LEU A 150 -7.26 1.43 -19.19
CA LEU A 150 -7.75 0.25 -18.48
C LEU A 150 -8.84 0.57 -17.45
N LYS A 151 -8.80 1.77 -16.85
CA LYS A 151 -9.87 2.30 -16.02
C LYS A 151 -11.12 2.57 -16.84
N LYS A 152 -11.01 3.18 -18.02
CA LYS A 152 -12.14 3.38 -18.95
C LYS A 152 -12.73 2.05 -19.44
N GLU A 153 -11.90 1.02 -19.60
CA GLU A 153 -12.33 -0.35 -19.92
C GLU A 153 -13.05 -1.05 -18.75
N GLY A 154 -13.13 -0.43 -17.56
CA GLY A 154 -13.75 -1.00 -16.37
C GLY A 154 -12.92 -2.02 -15.61
N LYS A 155 -11.65 -2.22 -15.98
CA LYS A 155 -10.73 -3.17 -15.32
C LYS A 155 -10.11 -2.63 -14.02
N ILE A 156 -10.10 -1.29 -13.86
CA ILE A 156 -9.50 -0.60 -12.71
C ILE A 156 -10.46 0.48 -12.23
N ARG A 157 -10.60 0.66 -10.91
CA ARG A 157 -11.45 1.73 -10.34
C ARG A 157 -10.68 3.01 -10.05
N ALA A 158 -9.44 2.92 -9.54
CA ALA A 158 -8.57 4.06 -9.26
C ALA A 158 -7.13 3.78 -9.66
N ILE A 159 -6.46 4.81 -10.18
CA ILE A 159 -5.08 4.74 -10.67
C ILE A 159 -4.18 5.75 -9.96
N GLY A 160 -2.88 5.52 -9.97
CA GLY A 160 -1.93 6.46 -9.41
C GLY A 160 -0.52 5.91 -9.32
N MET A 161 0.24 6.36 -8.32
CA MET A 161 1.65 5.99 -8.18
C MET A 161 2.08 5.83 -6.72
N SER A 162 2.95 4.88 -6.44
CA SER A 162 3.71 4.76 -5.20
C SER A 162 5.06 5.42 -5.40
N THR A 163 5.18 6.67 -4.94
CA THR A 163 6.29 7.58 -5.22
C THR A 163 7.43 7.47 -4.22
N LYS A 164 8.57 8.06 -4.54
CA LYS A 164 9.75 8.15 -3.66
C LYS A 164 10.27 9.58 -3.50
N THR A 165 9.70 10.55 -4.22
CA THR A 165 10.10 11.95 -4.22
C THR A 165 8.90 12.87 -4.07
N VAL A 166 9.09 14.06 -3.50
CA VAL A 166 8.03 15.08 -3.37
C VAL A 166 7.56 15.56 -4.73
N GLU A 167 8.50 15.89 -5.63
CA GLU A 167 8.17 16.37 -6.98
C GLU A 167 7.36 15.33 -7.77
N GLY A 168 7.81 14.07 -7.73
CA GLY A 168 7.07 12.96 -8.35
C GLY A 168 5.70 12.72 -7.71
N GLY A 169 5.60 12.88 -6.40
CA GLY A 169 4.34 12.77 -5.66
C GLY A 169 3.32 13.82 -6.07
N LEU A 170 3.74 15.08 -6.18
CA LEU A 170 2.89 16.18 -6.66
C LEU A 170 2.43 15.96 -8.10
N LEU A 171 3.35 15.53 -8.99
CA LEU A 171 3.04 15.24 -10.37
C LEU A 171 2.07 14.06 -10.52
N ALA A 172 2.28 12.99 -9.73
CA ALA A 172 1.39 11.83 -9.68
C ALA A 172 -0.01 12.19 -9.16
N ALA A 173 -0.09 13.04 -8.13
CA ALA A 173 -1.35 13.53 -7.58
C ALA A 173 -2.14 14.38 -8.59
N ALA A 174 -1.45 15.21 -9.38
CA ALA A 174 -2.09 16.03 -10.40
C ALA A 174 -2.75 15.17 -11.50
N GLN A 175 -2.15 14.03 -11.83
CA GLN A 175 -2.56 13.19 -12.97
C GLN A 175 -3.39 11.95 -12.58
N GLY A 176 -3.24 11.46 -11.35
CA GLY A 176 -3.89 10.24 -10.86
C GLY A 176 -5.04 10.51 -9.88
N ASP A 177 -5.59 9.42 -9.37
CA ASP A 177 -6.63 9.43 -8.32
C ASP A 177 -6.03 9.26 -6.92
N VAL A 178 -4.94 8.47 -6.80
CA VAL A 178 -4.36 8.02 -5.51
C VAL A 178 -2.83 8.11 -5.56
N VAL A 179 -2.23 8.60 -4.48
CA VAL A 179 -0.77 8.55 -4.31
C VAL A 179 -0.42 7.77 -3.06
N MET A 180 0.62 6.94 -3.13
CA MET A 180 1.17 6.24 -1.97
C MET A 180 2.54 6.83 -1.63
N ILE A 181 2.63 7.49 -0.47
CA ILE A 181 3.81 8.22 0.00
C ILE A 181 4.42 7.55 1.24
N THR A 182 5.68 7.88 1.54
CA THR A 182 6.33 7.49 2.80
C THR A 182 6.09 8.56 3.85
N TRP A 183 5.57 8.15 5.02
CA TRP A 183 5.46 9.03 6.18
C TRP A 183 5.56 8.23 7.47
N ASN A 184 6.47 8.62 8.35
CA ASN A 184 6.66 8.04 9.68
C ASN A 184 7.41 9.04 10.59
N LEU A 185 7.66 8.69 11.84
CA LEU A 185 8.33 9.56 12.84
C LEU A 185 9.76 10.00 12.46
N GLN A 186 10.37 9.36 11.47
CA GLN A 186 11.75 9.62 11.02
C GLN A 186 11.81 10.27 9.64
N TYR A 187 10.70 10.24 8.88
CA TYR A 187 10.62 10.74 7.51
C TYR A 187 9.25 11.36 7.28
N ASN A 188 9.24 12.63 6.94
CA ASN A 188 8.04 13.43 6.72
C ASN A 188 8.13 14.39 5.51
N ASP A 189 9.13 14.22 4.66
CA ASP A 189 9.40 15.13 3.53
C ASP A 189 8.24 15.16 2.53
N GLU A 190 7.47 14.06 2.39
CA GLU A 190 6.37 13.95 1.44
C GLU A 190 5.03 14.53 1.96
N ILE A 191 5.00 15.21 3.13
CA ILE A 191 3.79 15.91 3.62
C ILE A 191 3.18 16.89 2.59
N PRO A 192 3.95 17.69 1.85
CA PRO A 192 3.39 18.58 0.82
C PRO A 192 2.54 17.85 -0.24
N VAL A 193 2.83 16.55 -0.49
CA VAL A 193 2.01 15.72 -1.39
C VAL A 193 0.66 15.42 -0.74
N ALA A 194 0.62 15.13 0.56
CA ALA A 194 -0.62 14.90 1.29
C ALA A 194 -1.49 16.16 1.35
N ASP A 195 -0.87 17.33 1.56
CA ASP A 195 -1.54 18.63 1.53
C ASP A 195 -2.20 18.89 0.17
N TYR A 196 -1.43 18.70 -0.91
CA TYR A 196 -1.95 18.85 -2.27
C TYR A 196 -3.11 17.88 -2.55
N CYS A 197 -2.96 16.62 -2.17
CA CYS A 197 -4.00 15.61 -2.33
C CYS A 197 -5.28 15.98 -1.59
N HIS A 198 -5.17 16.49 -0.36
CA HIS A 198 -6.32 16.96 0.42
C HIS A 198 -7.07 18.08 -0.29
N GLN A 199 -6.35 19.10 -0.78
CA GLN A 199 -6.93 20.25 -1.47
C GLN A 199 -7.62 19.88 -2.79
N HIS A 200 -7.16 18.81 -3.47
CA HIS A 200 -7.63 18.40 -4.79
C HIS A 200 -8.48 17.12 -4.78
N GLY A 201 -8.88 16.63 -3.59
CA GLY A 201 -9.73 15.44 -3.47
C GLY A 201 -9.06 14.15 -3.96
N LYS A 202 -7.74 14.03 -3.81
CA LYS A 202 -6.98 12.82 -4.16
C LYS A 202 -6.80 11.91 -2.96
N GLY A 203 -6.77 10.59 -3.19
CA GLY A 203 -6.53 9.62 -2.13
C GLY A 203 -5.06 9.54 -1.73
N VAL A 204 -4.78 9.43 -0.43
CA VAL A 204 -3.42 9.24 0.10
C VAL A 204 -3.32 7.95 0.89
N LEU A 205 -2.42 7.07 0.46
CA LEU A 205 -2.03 5.87 1.18
C LEU A 205 -0.61 6.07 1.76
N ILE A 206 -0.42 5.71 3.02
CA ILE A 206 0.89 5.82 3.66
C ILE A 206 1.57 4.44 3.65
N LYS A 207 2.76 4.37 3.05
CA LYS A 207 3.67 3.23 3.18
C LYS A 207 4.74 3.49 4.23
N LYS A 208 5.33 2.41 4.77
CA LYS A 208 6.40 2.47 5.78
C LYS A 208 6.03 3.31 7.02
N ALA A 209 4.75 3.35 7.39
CA ALA A 209 4.27 4.09 8.56
C ALA A 209 5.08 3.76 9.83
N LEU A 210 5.46 2.50 10.03
CA LEU A 210 6.29 2.04 11.15
C LEU A 210 7.77 1.83 10.75
N ALA A 211 8.29 2.60 9.78
CA ALA A 211 9.66 2.54 9.28
C ALA A 211 10.14 1.10 8.99
N SER A 212 9.28 0.26 8.38
CA SER A 212 9.55 -1.16 8.08
C SER A 212 9.90 -2.00 9.32
N GLY A 213 9.45 -1.60 10.52
CA GLY A 213 9.76 -2.26 11.79
C GLY A 213 10.99 -1.71 12.52
N HIS A 214 11.72 -0.76 11.93
CA HIS A 214 12.86 -0.11 12.59
C HIS A 214 12.43 0.83 13.72
N SER A 215 11.24 1.43 13.67
CA SER A 215 10.72 2.30 14.74
C SER A 215 10.39 1.56 16.04
N THR A 216 10.23 0.23 15.98
CA THR A 216 9.89 -0.61 17.13
C THR A 216 11.11 -1.27 17.77
N SER A 217 12.29 -1.23 17.13
CA SER A 217 13.49 -2.00 17.50
C SER A 217 14.70 -1.18 17.93
N SER A 218 14.68 0.15 17.82
CA SER A 218 15.85 0.98 18.20
C SER A 218 15.62 1.72 19.51
N PRO A 219 16.48 1.51 20.53
CA PRO A 219 16.56 2.44 21.64
C PRO A 219 17.16 3.77 21.13
N LYS A 220 16.43 4.85 21.29
CA LYS A 220 16.79 6.16 20.78
C LYS A 220 18.02 6.74 21.47
N ARG A 221 18.89 7.39 20.68
CA ARG A 221 19.77 8.45 21.14
C ARG A 221 18.93 9.64 21.62
N GLY A 222 18.87 9.84 22.95
CA GLY A 222 18.55 11.10 23.60
C GLY A 222 17.17 11.69 23.37
N GLY A 223 16.19 11.28 24.15
CA GLY A 223 14.92 11.97 24.29
C GLY A 223 13.89 11.08 24.99
N HIS A 224 13.50 11.41 26.22
CA HIS A 224 12.38 10.80 26.94
C HIS A 224 11.07 11.13 26.25
N THR A 225 10.61 10.30 25.33
CA THR A 225 9.19 10.26 24.94
C THR A 225 8.55 9.09 25.68
N SER A 226 7.92 9.39 26.80
CA SER A 226 7.02 8.46 27.51
C SER A 226 5.82 8.19 26.60
N GLY A 227 5.77 7.04 25.91
CA GLY A 227 4.61 6.66 25.10
C GLY A 227 4.92 5.52 24.12
N ASN A 228 3.86 4.85 23.69
CA ASN A 228 3.95 3.79 22.67
C ASN A 228 4.29 4.40 21.30
N PRO A 229 5.45 4.14 20.68
CA PRO A 229 5.87 4.76 19.43
C PRO A 229 4.93 4.39 18.25
N ILE A 230 4.27 3.24 18.29
CA ILE A 230 3.27 2.85 17.29
C ILE A 230 2.07 3.79 17.36
N LYS A 231 1.58 4.05 18.56
CA LYS A 231 0.46 4.99 18.78
C LYS A 231 0.82 6.40 18.31
N GLN A 232 1.98 6.93 18.73
CA GLN A 232 2.46 8.25 18.32
C GLN A 232 2.57 8.38 16.79
N CYS A 233 3.04 7.33 16.12
CA CYS A 233 3.14 7.31 14.67
C CYS A 233 1.78 7.44 13.99
N PHE A 234 0.80 6.66 14.42
CA PHE A 234 -0.56 6.73 13.85
C PHE A 234 -1.29 8.01 14.21
N GLU A 235 -1.10 8.53 15.44
CA GLU A 235 -1.60 9.84 15.84
C GLU A 235 -1.10 10.93 14.90
N MET A 236 0.19 10.99 14.65
CA MET A 236 0.79 11.96 13.74
C MET A 236 0.22 11.82 12.31
N ILE A 237 0.16 10.60 11.79
CA ILE A 237 -0.30 10.33 10.41
C ILE A 237 -1.78 10.68 10.25
N PHE A 238 -2.64 10.23 11.17
CA PHE A 238 -4.08 10.40 11.04
C PHE A 238 -4.60 11.75 11.54
N ALA A 239 -3.77 12.55 12.20
CA ALA A 239 -4.07 13.98 12.43
C ALA A 239 -4.19 14.75 11.11
N HIS A 240 -3.55 14.28 10.03
CA HIS A 240 -3.66 14.90 8.72
C HIS A 240 -4.96 14.49 8.02
N PRO A 241 -5.83 15.44 7.63
CA PRO A 241 -7.16 15.13 7.07
C PRO A 241 -7.10 14.48 5.68
N GLY A 242 -6.03 14.73 4.92
CA GLY A 242 -5.83 14.17 3.58
C GLY A 242 -5.40 12.70 3.57
N VAL A 243 -4.96 12.13 4.70
CA VAL A 243 -4.53 10.73 4.76
C VAL A 243 -5.75 9.81 4.83
N SER A 244 -5.86 8.90 3.87
CA SER A 244 -6.95 7.93 3.80
C SER A 244 -6.65 6.65 4.58
N SER A 245 -5.44 6.06 4.42
CA SER A 245 -5.06 4.80 5.07
C SER A 245 -3.55 4.67 5.23
N ALA A 246 -3.11 3.92 6.26
CA ALA A 246 -1.72 3.53 6.45
C ALA A 246 -1.55 2.01 6.27
N ILE A 247 -0.62 1.62 5.38
CA ILE A 247 -0.37 0.21 5.07
C ILE A 247 0.61 -0.38 6.09
N VAL A 248 0.19 -1.42 6.79
CA VAL A 248 1.00 -2.16 7.76
C VAL A 248 1.29 -3.57 7.26
N GLY A 249 2.58 -3.90 7.12
CA GLY A 249 3.06 -5.20 6.65
C GLY A 249 3.54 -6.07 7.82
N THR A 250 2.70 -6.98 8.30
CA THR A 250 3.07 -7.95 9.33
C THR A 250 2.53 -9.35 8.99
N ILE A 251 3.21 -10.38 9.45
CA ILE A 251 2.76 -11.78 9.45
C ILE A 251 2.55 -12.30 10.88
N ASN A 252 2.81 -11.47 11.88
CA ASN A 252 2.58 -11.79 13.29
C ASN A 252 1.20 -11.26 13.72
N PRO A 253 0.26 -12.14 14.14
CA PRO A 253 -1.07 -11.73 14.59
C PRO A 253 -1.05 -10.74 15.78
N ASP A 254 -0.09 -10.87 16.70
CA ASP A 254 -0.01 -9.97 17.86
C ASP A 254 0.45 -8.57 17.47
N HIS A 255 1.36 -8.46 16.50
CA HIS A 255 1.71 -7.15 15.91
C HIS A 255 0.49 -6.52 15.22
N LEU A 256 -0.34 -7.31 14.52
CA LEU A 256 -1.55 -6.79 13.91
C LEU A 256 -2.55 -6.30 14.97
N ARG A 257 -2.76 -7.06 16.04
CA ARG A 257 -3.62 -6.65 17.18
C ARG A 257 -3.11 -5.35 17.82
N THR A 258 -1.80 -5.25 18.03
CA THR A 258 -1.17 -4.03 18.58
C THR A 258 -1.41 -2.82 17.67
N ASN A 259 -1.24 -2.97 16.36
CA ASN A 259 -1.49 -1.90 15.39
C ASN A 259 -2.97 -1.48 15.38
N LEU A 260 -3.89 -2.46 15.37
CA LEU A 260 -5.34 -2.21 15.46
C LEU A 260 -5.69 -1.44 16.75
N SER A 261 -5.20 -1.90 17.90
CA SER A 261 -5.46 -1.24 19.19
C SER A 261 -4.93 0.20 19.22
N ALA A 262 -3.78 0.43 18.61
CA ALA A 262 -3.19 1.77 18.56
C ALA A 262 -4.02 2.77 17.73
N VAL A 263 -4.74 2.29 16.70
CA VAL A 263 -5.57 3.14 15.84
C VAL A 263 -7.00 3.25 16.36
N LEU A 264 -7.54 2.23 17.03
CA LEU A 264 -8.90 2.28 17.63
C LEU A 264 -9.04 3.40 18.67
N ALA A 265 -7.96 3.83 19.29
CA ALA A 265 -7.95 4.98 20.17
C ALA A 265 -8.17 6.33 19.43
N TYR A 266 -8.25 6.30 18.11
CA TYR A 266 -8.41 7.46 17.20
C TYR A 266 -9.84 7.58 16.63
N ASN A 267 -10.73 6.64 16.96
CA ASN A 267 -12.13 6.65 16.50
C ASN A 267 -12.99 7.67 17.24
#